data_55c43645572e3b45797da969d3f72a77
#
_entry.id   55c43645572e3b45797da969d3f72a77
#
_cell.length_a   1.000
_cell.length_b   1.000
_cell.length_c   1.000
_cell.angle_alpha   90.00
_cell.angle_beta   90.00
_cell.angle_gamma   90.00
#
_symmetry.space_group_name_H-M   'P 1'
#
loop_
_entity.id
_entity.type
_entity.pdbx_description
1 polymer ?
#
loop_
_entity_poly.entity_id
_entity_poly.type
_entity_poly.pdbx_seq_one_letter_code
_entity_poly.pdbx_strand_id
1 'polypeptide(L)'
;MSKKYHVERREFLNKFSNLRAYVIAIVEDAREKHVCCKDSDEWQEISLRIADCNKEIELYFDLDSVEERENSLYKIRTLVEVMTEFKQAIESEVEVINARESVPRLARVSAAVH
;
A
#
# COMPACT_ATOMS: atom_id res chain seq x y z
N MET A 1 9.37 -2.10 28.60
CA MET A 1 9.26 -0.82 27.96
C MET A 1 8.33 -0.89 26.74
N SER A 2 7.51 0.11 26.60
CA SER A 2 6.57 0.12 25.49
C SER A 2 7.31 0.43 24.18
N LYS A 3 6.88 -0.23 23.12
CA LYS A 3 7.40 0.04 21.77
C LYS A 3 6.85 1.35 21.27
N LYS A 4 7.67 2.07 20.54
CA LYS A 4 7.25 3.30 19.89
C LYS A 4 7.26 3.11 18.39
N TYR A 5 6.29 3.71 17.74
CA TYR A 5 6.12 3.56 16.29
C TYR A 5 6.06 4.92 15.62
N HIS A 6 6.76 5.06 14.50
CA HIS A 6 6.60 6.20 13.61
C HIS A 6 5.31 6.05 12.82
N VAL A 7 5.00 4.82 12.43
CA VAL A 7 3.78 4.49 11.72
C VAL A 7 3.22 3.20 12.28
N GLU A 8 1.94 3.22 12.62
CA GLU A 8 1.20 2.01 12.96
C GLU A 8 -0.22 2.25 12.45
N ARG A 9 -0.44 1.92 11.19
CA ARG A 9 -1.73 2.14 10.55
C ARG A 9 -2.32 0.85 10.05
N ARG A 10 -3.62 0.72 10.27
CA ARG A 10 -4.43 -0.40 9.80
C ARG A 10 -5.67 0.20 9.16
N GLU A 11 -5.83 0.00 7.87
CA GLU A 11 -6.94 0.58 7.14
C GLU A 11 -7.64 -0.49 6.30
N PHE A 12 -8.94 -0.50 6.34
CA PHE A 12 -9.71 -1.33 5.41
C PHE A 12 -9.78 -0.63 4.07
N LEU A 13 -9.71 -1.42 3.00
CA LEU A 13 -9.63 -0.90 1.65
C LEU A 13 -10.97 -0.89 0.93
N ASN A 14 -11.94 -1.68 1.41
CA ASN A 14 -13.25 -1.71 0.78
C ASN A 14 -14.20 -0.74 1.48
N LYS A 15 -14.83 0.12 0.69
CA LYS A 15 -15.73 1.12 1.23
C LYS A 15 -17.17 0.60 1.36
N PHE A 16 -17.62 -0.18 0.39
CA PHE A 16 -19.01 -0.59 0.32
C PHE A 16 -19.20 -2.10 0.36
N SER A 17 -18.15 -2.85 0.68
CA SER A 17 -18.18 -4.30 0.59
C SER A 17 -17.80 -4.93 1.93
N ASN A 18 -18.36 -6.11 2.20
CA ASN A 18 -17.98 -6.91 3.36
C ASN A 18 -16.73 -7.73 3.09
N LEU A 19 -16.21 -7.68 1.87
CA LEU A 19 -15.02 -8.43 1.51
C LEU A 19 -13.81 -7.90 2.24
N ARG A 20 -13.02 -8.82 2.73
CA ARG A 20 -11.81 -8.48 3.49
C ARG A 20 -10.75 -7.92 2.57
N ALA A 21 -10.39 -6.69 2.78
CA ALA A 21 -9.22 -6.08 2.14
C ALA A 21 -8.68 -5.04 3.10
N TYR A 22 -7.37 -5.07 3.32
CA TYR A 22 -6.77 -4.13 4.28
C TYR A 22 -5.30 -3.90 3.95
N VAL A 23 -4.79 -2.82 4.51
CA VAL A 23 -3.36 -2.54 4.51
C VAL A 23 -2.94 -2.27 5.95
N ILE A 24 -1.81 -2.84 6.34
CA ILE A 24 -1.22 -2.63 7.66
C ILE A 24 0.21 -2.17 7.44
N ALA A 25 0.52 -0.98 7.94
CA ALA A 25 1.86 -0.40 7.79
C ALA A 25 2.45 -0.16 9.17
N ILE A 26 3.62 -0.71 9.42
CA ILE A 26 4.28 -0.59 10.72
C ILE A 26 5.73 -0.16 10.51
N VAL A 27 6.11 0.93 11.18
CA VAL A 27 7.51 1.37 11.26
C VAL A 27 7.81 1.63 12.72
N GLU A 28 8.53 0.73 13.33
CA GLU A 28 8.89 0.82 14.75
C GLU A 28 10.07 1.77 14.92
N ASP A 29 10.03 2.58 15.98
CA ASP A 29 11.13 3.50 16.32
C ASP A 29 12.30 2.69 16.86
N ALA A 30 13.48 2.87 16.25
CA ALA A 30 14.69 2.13 16.61
C ALA A 30 15.50 2.80 17.72
N ARG A 31 15.11 3.99 18.15
CA ARG A 31 15.95 4.75 19.09
C ARG A 31 16.17 4.07 20.44
N GLU A 32 15.22 3.26 20.86
CA GLU A 32 15.32 2.53 22.12
C GLU A 32 15.84 1.10 21.95
N LYS A 33 16.26 0.75 20.74
CA LYS A 33 16.80 -0.57 20.46
C LYS A 33 18.31 -0.57 20.58
N HIS A 34 18.84 -1.62 21.19
CA HIS A 34 20.28 -1.78 21.28
C HIS A 34 20.81 -2.40 20.00
N VAL A 35 21.56 -1.62 19.26
CA VAL A 35 22.09 -2.07 17.96
C VAL A 35 23.01 -3.26 18.11
N CYS A 36 23.67 -3.39 19.23
CA CYS A 36 24.62 -4.48 19.49
C CYS A 36 23.93 -5.81 19.80
N CYS A 37 22.66 -5.79 20.13
CA CYS A 37 21.95 -7.03 20.50
C CYS A 37 21.22 -7.58 19.30
N LYS A 38 21.76 -8.66 18.75
CA LYS A 38 21.18 -9.31 17.57
C LYS A 38 20.17 -10.39 17.94
N ASP A 39 19.71 -10.38 19.16
CA ASP A 39 18.70 -11.35 19.58
C ASP A 39 17.40 -11.08 18.86
N SER A 40 16.69 -12.12 18.50
CA SER A 40 15.45 -12.01 17.73
C SER A 40 14.40 -11.13 18.41
N ASP A 41 14.46 -11.02 19.73
CA ASP A 41 13.50 -10.23 20.49
C ASP A 41 13.69 -8.72 20.31
N GLU A 42 14.84 -8.32 19.78
CA GLU A 42 15.19 -6.91 19.60
C GLU A 42 15.00 -6.45 18.16
N TRP A 43 14.37 -7.24 17.33
CA TRP A 43 14.15 -6.87 15.95
C TRP A 43 13.24 -5.66 15.82
N GLN A 44 13.66 -4.73 14.99
CA GLN A 44 12.84 -3.58 14.64
C GLN A 44 11.83 -4.02 13.60
N GLU A 45 10.57 -3.74 13.86
CA GLU A 45 9.52 -4.12 12.93
C GLU A 45 9.28 -3.03 11.91
N ILE A 46 9.51 -3.35 10.65
CA ILE A 46 9.19 -2.46 9.52
C ILE A 46 8.57 -3.34 8.45
N SER A 47 7.26 -3.27 8.33
CA SER A 47 6.55 -4.16 7.42
C SER A 47 5.32 -3.52 6.83
N LEU A 48 4.94 -4.00 5.67
CA LEU A 48 3.71 -3.59 4.99
C LEU A 48 2.97 -4.86 4.62
N ARG A 49 1.73 -4.99 5.08
CA ARG A 49 0.87 -6.11 4.72
C ARG A 49 -0.29 -5.59 3.89
N ILE A 50 -0.58 -6.28 2.81
CA ILE A 50 -1.70 -5.95 1.95
C ILE A 50 -2.50 -7.22 1.72
N ALA A 51 -3.80 -7.15 1.99
CA ALA A 51 -4.68 -8.30 1.83
C ALA A 51 -5.87 -7.94 0.96
N ASP A 52 -6.29 -8.90 0.17
CA ASP A 52 -7.50 -8.80 -0.63
C ASP A 52 -8.19 -10.16 -0.61
N CYS A 53 -9.37 -10.21 -0.04
CA CYS A 53 -10.12 -11.46 0.17
C CYS A 53 -9.31 -12.45 1.00
N ASN A 54 -8.90 -13.57 0.42
CA ASN A 54 -8.20 -14.63 1.14
C ASN A 54 -6.69 -14.60 0.95
N LYS A 55 -6.18 -13.59 0.25
CA LYS A 55 -4.76 -13.52 -0.04
C LYS A 55 -4.13 -12.33 0.66
N GLU A 56 -2.98 -12.59 1.27
CA GLU A 56 -2.22 -11.56 1.94
C GLU A 56 -0.76 -11.66 1.51
N ILE A 57 -0.15 -10.52 1.24
CA ILE A 57 1.27 -10.45 1.02
C ILE A 57 1.89 -9.55 2.10
N GLU A 58 3.10 -9.86 2.46
CA GLU A 58 3.84 -9.08 3.43
C GLU A 58 5.18 -8.70 2.83
N LEU A 59 5.48 -7.41 2.88
CA LEU A 59 6.72 -6.86 2.36
C LEU A 59 7.57 -6.39 3.53
N TYR A 60 8.84 -6.80 3.53
CA TYR A 60 9.77 -6.46 4.59
C TYR A 60 10.77 -5.41 4.10
N PHE A 61 11.13 -4.53 5.01
CA PHE A 61 12.04 -3.42 4.72
C PHE A 61 13.15 -3.43 5.76
N ASP A 62 14.13 -4.30 5.57
CA ASP A 62 15.21 -4.46 6.52
C ASP A 62 16.17 -3.27 6.50
N LEU A 63 16.62 -2.86 7.67
CA LEU A 63 17.51 -1.71 7.83
C LEU A 63 18.79 -2.05 8.59
N ASP A 64 19.13 -3.32 8.70
CA ASP A 64 20.24 -3.77 9.54
C ASP A 64 21.62 -3.42 8.99
N SER A 65 21.75 -3.27 7.68
CA SER A 65 23.03 -2.92 7.07
C SER A 65 22.84 -1.75 6.12
N VAL A 66 23.96 -1.16 5.69
CA VAL A 66 23.90 -0.06 4.71
C VAL A 66 23.22 -0.52 3.42
N GLU A 67 23.60 -1.72 2.96
CA GLU A 67 22.98 -2.26 1.74
C GLU A 67 21.50 -2.50 1.89
N GLU A 68 21.10 -3.06 3.03
CA GLU A 68 19.67 -3.30 3.29
C GLU A 68 18.89 -2.00 3.36
N ARG A 69 19.47 -0.97 3.98
CA ARG A 69 18.82 0.33 4.05
C ARG A 69 18.62 0.94 2.65
N GLU A 70 19.64 0.86 1.82
CA GLU A 70 19.54 1.37 0.45
C GLU A 70 18.49 0.59 -0.33
N ASN A 71 18.49 -0.72 -0.18
CA ASN A 71 17.51 -1.56 -0.85
C ASN A 71 16.08 -1.27 -0.39
N SER A 72 15.88 -1.09 0.90
CA SER A 72 14.56 -0.81 1.44
C SER A 72 14.03 0.54 0.99
N LEU A 73 14.90 1.55 0.92
CA LEU A 73 14.51 2.84 0.38
C LEU A 73 14.13 2.75 -1.09
N TYR A 74 14.93 2.04 -1.88
CA TYR A 74 14.63 1.82 -3.28
C TYR A 74 13.29 1.09 -3.45
N LYS A 75 13.10 0.06 -2.64
CA LYS A 75 11.90 -0.76 -2.68
C LYS A 75 10.63 0.07 -2.41
N ILE A 76 10.65 0.88 -1.35
CA ILE A 76 9.46 1.66 -1.02
C ILE A 76 9.24 2.81 -2.00
N ARG A 77 10.31 3.44 -2.47
CA ARG A 77 10.19 4.52 -3.44
C ARG A 77 9.63 4.00 -4.76
N THR A 78 10.12 2.86 -5.20
CA THR A 78 9.63 2.23 -6.42
C THR A 78 8.17 1.84 -6.27
N LEU A 79 7.81 1.26 -5.13
CA LEU A 79 6.42 0.86 -4.86
C LEU A 79 5.50 2.07 -4.89
N VAL A 80 5.87 3.16 -4.24
CA VAL A 80 5.05 4.38 -4.23
C VAL A 80 4.91 4.95 -5.64
N GLU A 81 5.99 4.94 -6.41
CA GLU A 81 5.95 5.44 -7.78
C GLU A 81 4.97 4.64 -8.64
N VAL A 82 5.07 3.31 -8.59
CA VAL A 82 4.18 2.44 -9.34
C VAL A 82 2.73 2.60 -8.88
N MET A 83 2.52 2.67 -7.57
CA MET A 83 1.18 2.83 -7.02
C MET A 83 0.58 4.18 -7.38
N THR A 84 1.39 5.21 -7.48
CA THR A 84 0.93 6.53 -7.89
C THR A 84 0.44 6.52 -9.33
N GLU A 85 1.20 5.92 -10.24
CA GLU A 85 0.79 5.76 -11.62
C GLU A 85 -0.49 4.92 -11.73
N PHE A 86 -0.54 3.86 -10.97
CA PHE A 86 -1.70 2.97 -10.96
C PHE A 86 -2.96 3.72 -10.48
N LYS A 87 -2.82 4.48 -9.41
CA LYS A 87 -3.92 5.29 -8.88
C LYS A 87 -4.43 6.28 -9.92
N GLN A 88 -3.51 6.99 -10.58
CA GLN A 88 -3.87 7.97 -11.59
C GLN A 88 -4.58 7.34 -12.79
N ALA A 89 -4.13 6.16 -13.18
CA ALA A 89 -4.78 5.44 -14.28
C ALA A 89 -6.19 5.01 -13.92
N ILE A 90 -6.40 4.54 -12.69
CA ILE A 90 -7.74 4.19 -12.22
C ILE A 90 -8.64 5.42 -12.21
N GLU A 91 -8.13 6.54 -11.71
CA GLU A 91 -8.90 7.78 -11.66
C GLU A 91 -9.32 8.22 -13.06
N SER A 92 -8.41 8.12 -14.02
CA SER A 92 -8.71 8.46 -15.42
C SER A 92 -9.78 7.56 -16.01
N GLU A 93 -9.69 6.24 -15.72
CA GLU A 93 -10.67 5.29 -16.22
C GLU A 93 -12.06 5.55 -15.62
N VAL A 94 -12.10 5.88 -14.33
CA VAL A 94 -13.36 6.21 -13.67
C VAL A 94 -14.00 7.44 -14.32
N GLU A 95 -13.19 8.45 -14.63
CA GLU A 95 -13.72 9.66 -15.30
C GLU A 95 -14.31 9.32 -16.67
N VAL A 96 -13.62 8.47 -17.44
CA VAL A 96 -14.12 8.07 -18.76
C VAL A 96 -15.42 7.31 -18.62
N ILE A 97 -15.50 6.39 -17.68
CA ILE A 97 -16.72 5.59 -17.49
C ILE A 97 -17.87 6.46 -17.01
N ASN A 98 -17.61 7.36 -16.06
CA ASN A 98 -18.64 8.25 -15.55
C ASN A 98 -19.17 9.19 -16.63
N ALA A 99 -18.28 9.70 -17.47
CA ALA A 99 -18.69 10.56 -18.59
C ALA A 99 -19.55 9.78 -19.58
N ARG A 100 -19.19 8.54 -19.84
CA ARG A 100 -19.95 7.67 -20.75
C ARG A 100 -21.33 7.37 -20.19
N GLU A 101 -21.41 7.10 -18.89
CA GLU A 101 -22.68 6.78 -18.23
C GLU A 101 -23.59 7.99 -18.10
N SER A 102 -23.03 9.20 -18.05
CA SER A 102 -23.83 10.42 -17.94
C SER A 102 -24.40 10.86 -19.28
N VAL A 103 -23.94 10.28 -20.41
CA VAL A 103 -24.44 10.58 -21.72
C VAL A 103 -25.84 9.96 -21.87
N PRO A 104 -26.83 10.71 -22.43
CA PRO A 104 -28.18 10.16 -22.66
C PRO A 104 -28.13 8.87 -23.45
N ARG A 105 -29.05 7.95 -23.12
CA ARG A 105 -29.05 6.62 -23.71
C ARG A 105 -29.05 6.64 -25.24
N LEU A 106 -29.82 7.52 -25.85
CA LEU A 106 -29.87 7.62 -27.31
C LEU A 106 -28.53 8.03 -27.90
N ALA A 107 -27.84 8.95 -27.24
CA ALA A 107 -26.52 9.38 -27.69
C ALA A 107 -25.50 8.25 -27.55
N ARG A 108 -25.61 7.47 -26.48
CA ARG A 108 -24.70 6.32 -26.30
C ARG A 108 -24.89 5.26 -27.35
N VAL A 109 -26.14 4.95 -27.70
CA VAL A 109 -26.45 4.00 -28.75
C VAL A 109 -25.90 4.49 -30.08
N SER A 110 -26.07 5.76 -30.36
CA SER A 110 -25.55 6.38 -31.57
C SER A 110 -24.03 6.30 -31.63
N ALA A 111 -23.35 6.56 -30.50
CA ALA A 111 -21.91 6.47 -30.43
C ALA A 111 -21.40 5.04 -30.60
N ALA A 112 -22.17 4.06 -30.12
CA ALA A 112 -21.78 2.65 -30.21
C ALA A 112 -21.83 2.12 -31.64
N VAL A 113 -22.60 2.75 -32.51
CA VAL A 113 -22.70 2.32 -33.91
C VAL A 113 -21.45 2.71 -34.69
N HIS A 114 -20.75 3.69 -34.23
CA HIS A 114 -19.52 4.14 -34.88
C HIS A 114 -18.33 3.32 -34.36
#